data_2993ca6f8f57c73665834ce3b7830942
#
_entry.id   2993ca6f8f57c73665834ce3b7830942
#
_cell.length_a   1.000
_cell.length_b   1.000
_cell.length_c   1.000
_cell.angle_alpha   90.00
_cell.angle_beta   90.00
_cell.angle_gamma   90.00
#
_symmetry.space_group_name_H-M   'P 1'
#
loop_
_entity.id
_entity.type
_entity.pdbx_description
1 polymer ?
#
loop_
_entity_poly.entity_id
_entity_poly.type
_entity_poly.pdbx_seq_one_letter_code
_entity_poly.pdbx_strand_id
1 'polypeptide(L)'
;MDEKFWEKICSLQENGEFEKIIKEIKKLPEDKLDMKLINVLSRAYINLEDFENALNTNLSFIGKAKEDVTNADIWLFSECGWICNEVRDFEQGLKYLLEAEKLGRDDEWLNTEIGQCLGKLDRVEEGLERLKKSLKLIEVEDTENIYKKIFIYSEIGYLYELLENSEEALKYFYIAKDLGRNDNWLHMHLWINLEKTIGKEEALKYFQNEIKTNDVNSSLWRSLGQIYMDVFANYEEAEKAFKNAFKYSLNGQYLYDRSRALMGLKKYKEAIEVLLESRKISEQEEELTDAEDIELAHCYIALKDRKNAEKYLEFVKEGIDNIHEEYIDEYKSTLAELENLINKL
;
A
#
# COMPACT_ATOMS: atom_id res chain seq x y z
N MET A 1 20.15 30.45 -12.90
CA MET A 1 20.07 30.41 -11.42
C MET A 1 21.49 30.30 -10.85
N ASP A 2 21.74 30.79 -9.61
CA ASP A 2 23.08 30.77 -8.98
C ASP A 2 23.40 29.31 -8.55
N GLU A 3 24.64 28.87 -8.84
CA GLU A 3 25.13 27.53 -8.51
C GLU A 3 25.03 27.24 -7.00
N LYS A 4 25.30 28.23 -6.16
CA LYS A 4 25.14 28.12 -4.70
C LYS A 4 23.70 27.86 -4.23
N PHE A 5 22.71 28.36 -4.98
CA PHE A 5 21.30 28.05 -4.67
C PHE A 5 21.00 26.58 -4.92
N TRP A 6 21.49 26.03 -6.03
CA TRP A 6 21.31 24.60 -6.34
C TRP A 6 22.04 23.69 -5.37
N GLU A 7 23.29 24.02 -4.99
CA GLU A 7 24.01 23.28 -3.96
C GLU A 7 23.23 23.23 -2.65
N LYS A 8 22.63 24.37 -2.25
CA LYS A 8 21.77 24.43 -1.07
C LYS A 8 20.54 23.53 -1.20
N ILE A 9 19.82 23.58 -2.33
CA ILE A 9 18.62 22.75 -2.56
C ILE A 9 18.98 21.26 -2.55
N CYS A 10 20.06 20.85 -3.23
CA CYS A 10 20.53 19.46 -3.21
C CYS A 10 20.88 19.00 -1.79
N SER A 11 21.58 19.81 -1.00
CA SER A 11 21.90 19.48 0.39
C SER A 11 20.64 19.33 1.25
N LEU A 12 19.62 20.16 1.05
CA LEU A 12 18.34 20.04 1.76
C LEU A 12 17.58 18.77 1.36
N GLN A 13 17.64 18.37 0.07
CA GLN A 13 17.04 17.11 -0.41
C GLN A 13 17.72 15.89 0.20
N GLU A 14 19.06 15.87 0.23
CA GLU A 14 19.85 14.77 0.82
C GLU A 14 19.57 14.61 2.32
N ASN A 15 19.25 15.71 3.01
CA ASN A 15 18.93 15.70 4.45
C ASN A 15 17.43 15.50 4.74
N GLY A 16 16.57 15.36 3.72
CA GLY A 16 15.11 15.21 3.90
C GLY A 16 14.40 16.47 4.42
N GLU A 17 15.03 17.67 4.26
CA GLU A 17 14.50 18.93 4.84
C GLU A 17 13.51 19.61 3.87
N PHE A 18 12.39 18.92 3.57
CA PHE A 18 11.45 19.32 2.52
C PHE A 18 10.74 20.64 2.79
N GLU A 19 10.37 20.96 4.04
CA GLU A 19 9.75 22.25 4.41
C GLU A 19 10.71 23.42 4.13
N LYS A 20 12.02 23.20 4.31
CA LYS A 20 13.00 24.25 4.00
C LYS A 20 13.13 24.44 2.50
N ILE A 21 13.07 23.38 1.69
CA ILE A 21 13.04 23.45 0.23
C ILE A 21 11.86 24.30 -0.23
N ILE A 22 10.66 24.00 0.25
CA ILE A 22 9.44 24.74 -0.06
C ILE A 22 9.59 26.21 0.27
N LYS A 23 10.10 26.51 1.48
CA LYS A 23 10.32 27.88 1.94
C LYS A 23 11.33 28.64 1.07
N GLU A 24 12.40 28.02 0.64
CA GLU A 24 13.42 28.66 -0.19
C GLU A 24 12.92 28.91 -1.62
N ILE A 25 12.22 27.95 -2.24
CA ILE A 25 11.69 28.10 -3.59
C ILE A 25 10.55 29.14 -3.62
N LYS A 26 9.66 29.16 -2.63
CA LYS A 26 8.58 30.17 -2.52
C LYS A 26 9.05 31.63 -2.33
N LYS A 27 10.30 31.84 -1.96
CA LYS A 27 10.90 33.21 -1.93
C LYS A 27 11.28 33.72 -3.32
N LEU A 28 11.38 32.85 -4.30
CA LEU A 28 11.76 33.25 -5.64
C LEU A 28 10.59 33.94 -6.34
N PRO A 29 10.87 34.98 -7.13
CA PRO A 29 9.83 35.58 -7.96
C PRO A 29 9.44 34.59 -9.08
N GLU A 30 8.17 34.65 -9.51
CA GLU A 30 7.57 33.71 -10.47
C GLU A 30 8.37 33.60 -11.78
N ASP A 31 8.96 34.71 -12.26
CA ASP A 31 9.78 34.76 -13.48
C ASP A 31 11.10 33.97 -13.34
N LYS A 32 11.49 33.57 -12.15
CA LYS A 32 12.66 32.73 -11.86
C LYS A 32 12.35 31.26 -11.73
N LEU A 33 11.07 30.91 -11.66
CA LEU A 33 10.67 29.52 -11.62
C LEU A 33 10.87 28.90 -13.02
N ASP A 34 11.47 27.74 -13.05
CA ASP A 34 11.64 26.90 -14.22
C ASP A 34 11.17 25.48 -13.91
N MET A 35 11.12 24.64 -14.95
CA MET A 35 10.62 23.27 -14.84
C MET A 35 11.36 22.44 -13.78
N LYS A 36 12.68 22.68 -13.63
CA LYS A 36 13.49 21.98 -12.63
C LYS A 36 13.07 22.34 -11.19
N LEU A 37 12.81 23.63 -10.94
CA LEU A 37 12.35 24.09 -9.63
C LEU A 37 10.93 23.65 -9.32
N ILE A 38 10.05 23.64 -10.31
CA ILE A 38 8.67 23.13 -10.14
C ILE A 38 8.68 21.64 -9.78
N ASN A 39 9.53 20.86 -10.46
CA ASN A 39 9.72 19.44 -10.11
C ASN A 39 10.18 19.27 -8.65
N VAL A 40 11.23 20.00 -8.26
CA VAL A 40 11.75 19.94 -6.87
C VAL A 40 10.68 20.36 -5.85
N LEU A 41 9.92 21.41 -6.14
CA LEU A 41 8.88 21.91 -5.27
C LEU A 41 7.73 20.90 -5.14
N SER A 42 7.26 20.36 -6.25
CA SER A 42 6.21 19.32 -6.29
C SER A 42 6.65 18.07 -5.51
N ARG A 43 7.89 17.59 -5.76
CA ARG A 43 8.45 16.45 -5.03
C ARG A 43 8.62 16.71 -3.52
N ALA A 44 8.96 17.94 -3.13
CA ALA A 44 9.04 18.29 -1.71
C ALA A 44 7.66 18.22 -1.04
N TYR A 45 6.60 18.66 -1.70
CA TYR A 45 5.23 18.49 -1.21
C TYR A 45 4.81 17.02 -1.16
N ILE A 46 5.12 16.23 -2.20
CA ILE A 46 4.81 14.78 -2.23
C ILE A 46 5.49 14.06 -1.06
N ASN A 47 6.77 14.37 -0.77
CA ASN A 47 7.46 13.76 0.38
C ASN A 47 6.88 14.15 1.75
N LEU A 48 6.13 15.24 1.82
CA LEU A 48 5.37 15.65 3.02
C LEU A 48 3.90 15.19 2.96
N GLU A 49 3.54 14.36 1.98
CA GLU A 49 2.18 13.88 1.72
C GLU A 49 1.16 15.02 1.47
N ASP A 50 1.66 16.24 1.14
CA ASP A 50 0.86 17.40 0.79
C ASP A 50 0.51 17.37 -0.71
N PHE A 51 -0.30 16.39 -1.09
CA PHE A 51 -0.67 16.13 -2.49
C PHE A 51 -1.46 17.29 -3.13
N GLU A 52 -2.24 18.03 -2.34
CA GLU A 52 -2.99 19.19 -2.81
C GLU A 52 -2.05 20.30 -3.30
N ASN A 53 -1.06 20.67 -2.50
CA ASN A 53 -0.08 21.68 -2.90
C ASN A 53 0.85 21.18 -4.00
N ALA A 54 1.17 19.88 -4.07
CA ALA A 54 1.91 19.30 -5.18
C ALA A 54 1.13 19.44 -6.50
N LEU A 55 -0.15 19.05 -6.50
CA LEU A 55 -1.04 19.16 -7.65
C LEU A 55 -1.18 20.62 -8.11
N ASN A 56 -1.48 21.53 -7.18
CA ASN A 56 -1.61 22.96 -7.46
C ASN A 56 -0.33 23.57 -8.02
N THR A 57 0.84 23.13 -7.53
CA THR A 57 2.15 23.55 -8.05
C THR A 57 2.28 23.17 -9.52
N ASN A 58 2.02 21.91 -9.88
CA ASN A 58 2.12 21.44 -11.25
C ASN A 58 1.11 22.12 -12.18
N LEU A 59 -0.17 22.19 -11.79
CA LEU A 59 -1.22 22.84 -12.57
C LEU A 59 -0.94 24.33 -12.85
N SER A 60 -0.36 25.02 -11.85
CA SER A 60 -0.03 26.46 -11.99
C SER A 60 1.01 26.74 -13.05
N PHE A 61 1.82 25.75 -13.44
CA PHE A 61 2.94 25.90 -14.35
C PHE A 61 2.66 25.39 -15.78
N ILE A 62 1.54 24.72 -16.03
CA ILE A 62 1.14 24.25 -17.36
C ILE A 62 1.09 25.44 -18.33
N GLY A 63 1.69 25.29 -19.51
CA GLY A 63 1.79 26.32 -20.54
C GLY A 63 2.80 27.44 -20.24
N LYS A 64 3.52 27.40 -19.13
CA LYS A 64 4.44 28.49 -18.69
C LYS A 64 5.92 28.19 -18.88
N ALA A 65 6.31 26.99 -19.26
CA ALA A 65 7.70 26.64 -19.48
C ALA A 65 8.30 27.54 -20.58
N LYS A 66 9.52 28.05 -20.38
CA LYS A 66 10.19 28.95 -21.34
C LYS A 66 10.83 28.20 -22.49
N GLU A 67 11.17 26.96 -22.27
CA GLU A 67 11.80 26.07 -23.23
C GLU A 67 10.97 24.78 -23.28
N ASP A 68 10.77 24.25 -24.49
CA ASP A 68 10.07 22.98 -24.73
C ASP A 68 8.76 22.81 -23.92
N VAL A 69 7.84 23.77 -24.12
CA VAL A 69 6.54 23.83 -23.39
C VAL A 69 5.78 22.51 -23.51
N THR A 70 5.79 21.87 -24.68
CA THR A 70 5.05 20.63 -24.91
C THR A 70 5.57 19.50 -24.04
N ASN A 71 6.87 19.29 -23.98
CA ASN A 71 7.44 18.24 -23.11
C ASN A 71 7.28 18.56 -21.62
N ALA A 72 7.35 19.85 -21.26
CA ALA A 72 7.05 20.28 -19.89
C ALA A 72 5.60 19.97 -19.52
N ASP A 73 4.64 20.29 -20.37
CA ASP A 73 3.22 20.04 -20.13
C ASP A 73 2.92 18.54 -20.10
N ILE A 74 3.53 17.73 -20.97
CA ILE A 74 3.43 16.27 -20.94
C ILE A 74 3.85 15.74 -19.55
N TRP A 75 4.99 16.22 -19.05
CA TRP A 75 5.46 15.80 -17.74
C TRP A 75 4.52 16.24 -16.61
N LEU A 76 4.08 17.52 -16.63
CA LEU A 76 3.18 18.09 -15.62
C LEU A 76 1.84 17.36 -15.56
N PHE A 77 1.21 17.11 -16.70
CA PHE A 77 -0.04 16.35 -16.75
C PHE A 77 0.16 14.90 -16.26
N SER A 78 1.28 14.28 -16.59
CA SER A 78 1.59 12.94 -16.10
C SER A 78 1.73 12.88 -14.57
N GLU A 79 2.47 13.83 -13.98
CA GLU A 79 2.60 13.94 -12.52
C GLU A 79 1.26 14.29 -11.85
N CYS A 80 0.46 15.19 -12.44
CA CYS A 80 -0.88 15.48 -11.94
C CYS A 80 -1.77 14.23 -11.92
N GLY A 81 -1.71 13.42 -12.99
CA GLY A 81 -2.45 12.17 -13.07
C GLY A 81 -2.01 11.17 -12.00
N TRP A 82 -0.70 11.00 -11.82
CA TRP A 82 -0.15 10.15 -10.77
C TRP A 82 -0.54 10.64 -9.36
N ILE A 83 -0.41 11.93 -9.06
CA ILE A 83 -0.82 12.51 -7.78
C ILE A 83 -2.30 12.20 -7.48
N CYS A 84 -3.18 12.37 -8.48
CA CYS A 84 -4.60 12.05 -8.31
C CYS A 84 -4.82 10.55 -8.03
N ASN A 85 -4.03 9.66 -8.63
CA ASN A 85 -4.09 8.22 -8.34
C ASN A 85 -3.68 7.91 -6.90
N GLU A 86 -2.62 8.55 -6.37
CA GLU A 86 -2.20 8.40 -4.99
C GLU A 86 -3.30 8.80 -3.98
N VAL A 87 -4.03 9.88 -4.27
CA VAL A 87 -5.18 10.30 -3.44
C VAL A 87 -6.50 9.62 -3.83
N ARG A 88 -6.45 8.61 -4.70
CA ARG A 88 -7.59 7.80 -5.16
C ARG A 88 -8.66 8.56 -5.95
N ASP A 89 -8.34 9.75 -6.47
CA ASP A 89 -9.19 10.48 -7.43
C ASP A 89 -8.90 10.00 -8.85
N PHE A 90 -9.33 8.76 -9.14
CA PHE A 90 -9.03 8.09 -10.40
C PHE A 90 -9.68 8.74 -11.62
N GLU A 91 -10.82 9.41 -11.44
CA GLU A 91 -11.49 10.13 -12.54
C GLU A 91 -10.65 11.32 -13.00
N GLN A 92 -10.18 12.12 -12.06
CA GLN A 92 -9.32 13.26 -12.36
C GLN A 92 -7.94 12.81 -12.82
N GLY A 93 -7.40 11.73 -12.21
CA GLY A 93 -6.14 11.10 -12.61
C GLY A 93 -6.18 10.69 -14.09
N LEU A 94 -7.19 9.93 -14.48
CA LEU A 94 -7.40 9.50 -15.88
C LEU A 94 -7.47 10.70 -16.84
N LYS A 95 -8.17 11.76 -16.46
CA LYS A 95 -8.29 12.96 -17.29
C LYS A 95 -6.93 13.60 -17.57
N TYR A 96 -6.08 13.76 -16.55
CA TYR A 96 -4.74 14.34 -16.73
C TYR A 96 -3.82 13.42 -17.53
N LEU A 97 -3.85 12.11 -17.29
CA LEU A 97 -3.07 11.15 -18.09
C LEU A 97 -3.45 11.17 -19.57
N LEU A 98 -4.75 11.29 -19.88
CA LEU A 98 -5.23 11.43 -21.25
C LEU A 98 -4.82 12.76 -21.89
N GLU A 99 -4.66 13.86 -21.15
CA GLU A 99 -4.08 15.10 -21.69
C GLU A 99 -2.61 14.90 -22.05
N ALA A 100 -1.80 14.20 -21.21
CA ALA A 100 -0.44 13.84 -21.57
C ALA A 100 -0.36 12.97 -22.85
N GLU A 101 -1.29 12.00 -22.99
CA GLU A 101 -1.40 11.19 -24.22
C GLU A 101 -1.71 12.05 -25.45
N LYS A 102 -2.66 12.99 -25.36
CA LYS A 102 -2.99 13.91 -26.48
C LYS A 102 -1.81 14.79 -26.90
N LEU A 103 -0.93 15.14 -25.97
CA LEU A 103 0.30 15.88 -26.26
C LEU A 103 1.40 15.00 -26.86
N GLY A 104 1.19 13.70 -26.99
CA GLY A 104 2.06 12.77 -27.72
C GLY A 104 2.85 11.79 -26.83
N ARG A 105 2.60 11.73 -25.51
CA ARG A 105 3.17 10.69 -24.67
C ARG A 105 2.51 9.35 -24.96
N ASP A 106 3.31 8.32 -25.24
CA ASP A 106 2.82 6.95 -25.45
C ASP A 106 3.91 5.94 -25.07
N ASP A 107 4.23 5.88 -23.78
CA ASP A 107 5.19 4.94 -23.21
C ASP A 107 4.52 3.88 -22.31
N GLU A 108 5.30 2.95 -21.82
CA GLU A 108 4.83 1.88 -20.95
C GLU A 108 4.29 2.41 -19.62
N TRP A 109 4.89 3.47 -19.09
CA TRP A 109 4.47 4.06 -17.83
C TRP A 109 3.06 4.66 -17.95
N LEU A 110 2.84 5.51 -18.97
CA LEU A 110 1.55 6.16 -19.19
C LEU A 110 0.43 5.13 -19.39
N ASN A 111 0.68 4.10 -20.21
CA ASN A 111 -0.33 3.06 -20.45
C ASN A 111 -0.59 2.23 -19.19
N THR A 112 0.37 2.05 -18.29
CA THR A 112 0.19 1.40 -16.99
C THR A 112 -0.70 2.23 -16.09
N GLU A 113 -0.40 3.52 -15.91
CA GLU A 113 -1.18 4.43 -15.07
C GLU A 113 -2.64 4.56 -15.57
N ILE A 114 -2.84 4.74 -16.89
CA ILE A 114 -4.19 4.76 -17.49
C ILE A 114 -4.90 3.42 -17.23
N GLY A 115 -4.22 2.30 -17.40
CA GLY A 115 -4.78 0.97 -17.20
C GLY A 115 -5.27 0.75 -15.77
N GLN A 116 -4.49 1.21 -14.77
CA GLN A 116 -4.88 1.16 -13.36
C GLN A 116 -6.09 2.05 -13.07
N CYS A 117 -6.07 3.33 -13.52
CA CYS A 117 -7.22 4.21 -13.37
C CYS A 117 -8.50 3.57 -13.90
N LEU A 118 -8.44 3.03 -15.13
CA LEU A 118 -9.59 2.40 -15.77
C LEU A 118 -10.09 1.20 -14.96
N GLY A 119 -9.20 0.38 -14.44
CA GLY A 119 -9.57 -0.74 -13.56
C GLY A 119 -10.25 -0.30 -12.27
N LYS A 120 -9.77 0.78 -11.65
CA LYS A 120 -10.39 1.36 -10.43
C LYS A 120 -11.73 2.06 -10.70
N LEU A 121 -11.97 2.48 -11.95
CA LEU A 121 -13.21 3.07 -12.42
C LEU A 121 -14.19 2.04 -13.01
N ASP A 122 -13.98 0.76 -12.77
CA ASP A 122 -14.80 -0.36 -13.27
C ASP A 122 -14.85 -0.48 -14.81
N ARG A 123 -13.86 0.14 -15.51
CA ARG A 123 -13.65 0.05 -16.95
C ARG A 123 -12.61 -1.02 -17.27
N VAL A 124 -12.88 -2.23 -16.81
CA VAL A 124 -11.86 -3.29 -16.68
C VAL A 124 -11.28 -3.74 -18.02
N GLU A 125 -12.12 -3.92 -19.06
CA GLU A 125 -11.67 -4.34 -20.39
C GLU A 125 -10.75 -3.29 -21.03
N GLU A 126 -11.08 -2.01 -20.89
CA GLU A 126 -10.23 -0.92 -21.38
C GLU A 126 -8.91 -0.87 -20.63
N GLY A 127 -8.96 -1.09 -19.29
CA GLY A 127 -7.77 -1.21 -18.47
C GLY A 127 -6.85 -2.35 -18.91
N LEU A 128 -7.42 -3.52 -19.23
CA LEU A 128 -6.67 -4.66 -19.78
C LEU A 128 -6.00 -4.34 -21.11
N GLU A 129 -6.66 -3.63 -22.00
CA GLU A 129 -6.08 -3.21 -23.28
C GLU A 129 -4.85 -2.31 -23.05
N ARG A 130 -4.96 -1.36 -22.13
CA ARG A 130 -3.85 -0.44 -21.78
C ARG A 130 -2.67 -1.18 -21.14
N LEU A 131 -2.90 -2.05 -20.17
CA LEU A 131 -1.84 -2.82 -19.54
C LEU A 131 -1.15 -3.78 -20.53
N LYS A 132 -1.90 -4.42 -21.42
CA LYS A 132 -1.33 -5.24 -22.50
C LYS A 132 -0.53 -4.41 -23.51
N LYS A 133 -0.93 -3.18 -23.79
CA LYS A 133 -0.15 -2.26 -24.60
C LYS A 133 1.14 -1.88 -23.89
N SER A 134 1.09 -1.60 -22.60
CA SER A 134 2.28 -1.33 -21.78
C SER A 134 3.30 -2.47 -21.87
N LEU A 135 2.87 -3.74 -21.70
CA LEU A 135 3.76 -4.89 -21.85
C LEU A 135 4.46 -4.98 -23.20
N LYS A 136 3.77 -4.59 -24.28
CA LYS A 136 4.37 -4.60 -25.63
C LYS A 136 5.43 -3.50 -25.82
N LEU A 137 5.34 -2.42 -25.06
CA LEU A 137 6.28 -1.30 -25.13
C LEU A 137 7.55 -1.54 -24.30
N ILE A 138 7.51 -2.49 -23.36
CA ILE A 138 8.70 -2.85 -22.57
C ILE A 138 9.63 -3.74 -23.43
N GLU A 139 10.85 -3.26 -23.66
CA GLU A 139 11.88 -4.01 -24.38
C GLU A 139 12.22 -5.34 -23.68
N VAL A 140 12.38 -6.41 -24.46
CA VAL A 140 12.44 -7.78 -23.95
C VAL A 140 13.76 -8.09 -23.23
N GLU A 141 14.83 -7.35 -23.51
CA GLU A 141 16.20 -7.67 -23.05
C GLU A 141 16.70 -6.85 -21.86
N ASP A 142 15.93 -5.88 -21.36
CA ASP A 142 16.34 -5.01 -20.26
C ASP A 142 15.95 -5.62 -18.91
N THR A 143 16.95 -5.99 -18.11
CA THR A 143 16.75 -6.56 -16.77
C THR A 143 16.18 -5.52 -15.77
N GLU A 144 16.37 -4.23 -16.00
CA GLU A 144 15.77 -3.16 -15.18
C GLU A 144 14.24 -3.14 -15.31
N ASN A 145 13.71 -3.68 -16.40
CA ASN A 145 12.27 -3.76 -16.62
C ASN A 145 11.58 -4.96 -15.92
N ILE A 146 12.31 -5.82 -15.20
CA ILE A 146 11.72 -7.01 -14.57
C ILE A 146 10.68 -6.62 -13.50
N TYR A 147 10.96 -5.60 -12.68
CA TYR A 147 10.04 -5.10 -11.66
C TYR A 147 8.77 -4.49 -12.28
N LYS A 148 8.93 -3.73 -13.39
CA LYS A 148 7.79 -3.21 -14.14
C LYS A 148 6.94 -4.34 -14.72
N LYS A 149 7.55 -5.38 -15.28
CA LYS A 149 6.83 -6.55 -15.78
C LYS A 149 6.06 -7.27 -14.68
N ILE A 150 6.70 -7.52 -13.54
CA ILE A 150 6.07 -8.12 -12.36
C ILE A 150 4.82 -7.32 -11.97
N PHE A 151 4.96 -6.00 -11.90
CA PHE A 151 3.86 -5.11 -11.56
C PHE A 151 2.71 -5.21 -12.57
N ILE A 152 3.00 -5.04 -13.88
CA ILE A 152 1.97 -5.06 -14.92
C ILE A 152 1.29 -6.43 -15.02
N TYR A 153 2.03 -7.54 -14.92
CA TYR A 153 1.43 -8.87 -14.90
C TYR A 153 0.50 -9.05 -13.69
N SER A 154 0.87 -8.51 -12.54
CA SER A 154 0.03 -8.54 -11.34
C SER A 154 -1.26 -7.75 -11.53
N GLU A 155 -1.17 -6.55 -12.12
CA GLU A 155 -2.33 -5.73 -12.43
C GLU A 155 -3.26 -6.39 -13.46
N ILE A 156 -2.69 -7.01 -14.51
CA ILE A 156 -3.51 -7.77 -15.48
C ILE A 156 -4.22 -8.93 -14.79
N GLY A 157 -3.52 -9.68 -13.93
CA GLY A 157 -4.11 -10.75 -13.14
C GLY A 157 -5.27 -10.24 -12.28
N TYR A 158 -5.07 -9.12 -11.61
CA TYR A 158 -6.10 -8.48 -10.80
C TYR A 158 -7.32 -8.02 -11.62
N LEU A 159 -7.12 -7.43 -12.80
CA LEU A 159 -8.21 -7.06 -13.67
C LEU A 159 -9.00 -8.30 -14.18
N TYR A 160 -8.34 -9.41 -14.46
CA TYR A 160 -9.05 -10.65 -14.79
C TYR A 160 -9.81 -11.22 -13.58
N GLU A 161 -9.29 -11.06 -12.37
CA GLU A 161 -10.01 -11.43 -11.15
C GLU A 161 -11.29 -10.60 -10.99
N LEU A 162 -11.26 -9.28 -11.28
CA LEU A 162 -12.45 -8.43 -11.29
C LEU A 162 -13.48 -8.87 -12.32
N LEU A 163 -13.06 -9.41 -13.47
CA LEU A 163 -13.93 -10.01 -14.47
C LEU A 163 -14.39 -11.43 -14.10
N GLU A 164 -14.10 -11.89 -12.89
CA GLU A 164 -14.40 -13.25 -12.43
C GLU A 164 -13.76 -14.36 -13.31
N ASN A 165 -12.75 -14.02 -14.10
CA ASN A 165 -12.02 -14.96 -14.94
C ASN A 165 -10.77 -15.49 -14.20
N SER A 166 -11.01 -16.38 -13.23
CA SER A 166 -9.96 -16.90 -12.36
C SER A 166 -8.88 -17.70 -13.13
N GLU A 167 -9.23 -18.34 -14.25
CA GLU A 167 -8.24 -19.08 -15.06
C GLU A 167 -7.21 -18.14 -15.69
N GLU A 168 -7.66 -17.06 -16.31
CA GLU A 168 -6.75 -16.04 -16.87
C GLU A 168 -6.01 -15.31 -15.75
N ALA A 169 -6.67 -14.93 -14.66
CA ALA A 169 -6.03 -14.31 -13.50
C ALA A 169 -4.83 -15.14 -13.00
N LEU A 170 -5.03 -16.45 -12.79
CA LEU A 170 -3.98 -17.36 -12.35
C LEU A 170 -2.79 -17.41 -13.32
N LYS A 171 -3.01 -17.40 -14.63
CA LYS A 171 -1.91 -17.35 -15.60
C LYS A 171 -0.97 -16.16 -15.36
N TYR A 172 -1.55 -14.99 -15.21
CA TYR A 172 -0.78 -13.76 -15.02
C TYR A 172 -0.14 -13.68 -13.63
N PHE A 173 -0.81 -14.13 -12.58
CA PHE A 173 -0.23 -14.23 -11.25
C PHE A 173 0.94 -15.24 -11.18
N TYR A 174 0.85 -16.37 -11.88
CA TYR A 174 1.97 -17.30 -11.98
C TYR A 174 3.15 -16.71 -12.74
N ILE A 175 2.92 -15.94 -13.82
CA ILE A 175 4.01 -15.22 -14.50
C ILE A 175 4.69 -14.23 -13.55
N ALA A 176 3.92 -13.46 -12.78
CA ALA A 176 4.48 -12.53 -11.80
C ALA A 176 5.29 -13.26 -10.72
N LYS A 177 4.79 -14.42 -10.24
CA LYS A 177 5.49 -15.30 -9.30
C LYS A 177 6.81 -15.83 -9.88
N ASP A 178 6.80 -16.33 -11.10
CA ASP A 178 7.98 -16.89 -11.78
C ASP A 178 9.05 -15.82 -12.05
N LEU A 179 8.63 -14.56 -12.24
CA LEU A 179 9.51 -13.40 -12.32
C LEU A 179 10.05 -12.93 -10.96
N GLY A 180 9.59 -13.51 -9.85
CA GLY A 180 10.13 -13.28 -8.52
C GLY A 180 9.20 -12.54 -7.55
N ARG A 181 7.95 -12.18 -7.91
CA ARG A 181 7.00 -11.66 -6.95
C ARG A 181 6.63 -12.73 -5.92
N ASN A 182 6.77 -12.38 -4.65
CA ASN A 182 6.59 -13.36 -3.58
C ASN A 182 6.13 -12.68 -2.28
N ASP A 183 5.09 -11.87 -2.37
CA ASP A 183 4.50 -11.12 -1.27
C ASP A 183 3.11 -11.65 -0.88
N ASN A 184 2.61 -11.19 0.26
CA ASN A 184 1.30 -11.59 0.77
C ASN A 184 0.17 -11.22 -0.20
N TRP A 185 0.28 -10.10 -0.90
CA TRP A 185 -0.71 -9.67 -1.87
C TRP A 185 -0.88 -10.73 -2.98
N LEU A 186 0.22 -11.14 -3.62
CA LEU A 186 0.19 -12.18 -4.66
C LEU A 186 -0.37 -13.50 -4.12
N HIS A 187 0.06 -13.92 -2.93
CA HIS A 187 -0.40 -15.17 -2.33
C HIS A 187 -1.91 -15.16 -2.08
N MET A 188 -2.48 -14.05 -1.59
CA MET A 188 -3.91 -13.93 -1.36
C MET A 188 -4.72 -13.95 -2.67
N HIS A 189 -4.25 -13.27 -3.72
CA HIS A 189 -4.89 -13.33 -5.03
C HIS A 189 -4.77 -14.72 -5.69
N LEU A 190 -3.63 -15.40 -5.53
CA LEU A 190 -3.52 -16.81 -5.92
C LEU A 190 -4.52 -17.67 -5.16
N TRP A 191 -4.67 -17.46 -3.84
CA TRP A 191 -5.65 -18.19 -3.03
C TRP A 191 -7.07 -18.00 -3.57
N ILE A 192 -7.51 -16.75 -3.73
CA ILE A 192 -8.87 -16.40 -4.17
C ILE A 192 -9.22 -17.11 -5.49
N ASN A 193 -8.29 -17.07 -6.45
CA ASN A 193 -8.53 -17.64 -7.77
C ASN A 193 -8.39 -19.18 -7.81
N LEU A 194 -7.49 -19.76 -7.00
CA LEU A 194 -7.39 -21.21 -6.83
C LEU A 194 -8.64 -21.76 -6.15
N GLU A 195 -9.13 -21.12 -5.09
CA GLU A 195 -10.36 -21.54 -4.41
C GLU A 195 -11.54 -21.61 -5.38
N LYS A 196 -11.69 -20.58 -6.24
CA LYS A 196 -12.76 -20.57 -7.27
C LYS A 196 -12.58 -21.64 -8.34
N THR A 197 -11.33 -22.01 -8.68
CA THR A 197 -11.02 -22.91 -9.81
C THR A 197 -10.99 -24.38 -9.40
N ILE A 198 -10.36 -24.70 -8.26
CA ILE A 198 -10.11 -26.07 -7.82
C ILE A 198 -10.72 -26.39 -6.45
N GLY A 199 -11.35 -25.43 -5.80
CA GLY A 199 -11.94 -25.56 -4.47
C GLY A 199 -10.94 -25.34 -3.33
N LYS A 200 -11.47 -24.99 -2.15
CA LYS A 200 -10.68 -24.52 -1.02
C LYS A 200 -9.72 -25.57 -0.44
N GLU A 201 -10.08 -26.84 -0.44
CA GLU A 201 -9.25 -27.91 0.10
C GLU A 201 -8.03 -28.18 -0.79
N GLU A 202 -8.19 -28.15 -2.11
CA GLU A 202 -7.08 -28.33 -3.06
C GLU A 202 -6.21 -27.06 -3.12
N ALA A 203 -6.80 -25.87 -3.02
CA ALA A 203 -6.07 -24.61 -2.87
C ALA A 203 -5.20 -24.61 -1.60
N LEU A 204 -5.72 -25.10 -0.46
CA LEU A 204 -4.93 -25.23 0.76
C LEU A 204 -3.76 -26.20 0.58
N LYS A 205 -3.97 -27.34 -0.08
CA LYS A 205 -2.88 -28.27 -0.38
C LYS A 205 -1.79 -27.64 -1.25
N TYR A 206 -2.16 -26.79 -2.20
CA TYR A 206 -1.20 -26.04 -2.99
C TYR A 206 -0.27 -25.22 -2.08
N PHE A 207 -0.83 -24.39 -1.19
CA PHE A 207 -0.03 -23.57 -0.26
C PHE A 207 0.80 -24.39 0.71
N GLN A 208 0.25 -25.51 1.23
CA GLN A 208 0.99 -26.44 2.07
C GLN A 208 2.19 -27.09 1.34
N ASN A 209 2.09 -27.31 0.05
CA ASN A 209 3.19 -27.86 -0.76
C ASN A 209 4.22 -26.79 -1.09
N GLU A 210 3.79 -25.55 -1.37
CA GLU A 210 4.70 -24.41 -1.56
C GLU A 210 5.58 -24.20 -0.33
N ILE A 211 5.03 -24.26 0.88
CA ILE A 211 5.79 -24.14 2.13
C ILE A 211 6.84 -25.26 2.27
N LYS A 212 6.58 -26.48 1.81
CA LYS A 212 7.56 -27.58 1.89
C LYS A 212 8.79 -27.33 1.02
N THR A 213 8.64 -26.55 -0.06
CA THR A 213 9.73 -26.21 -0.98
C THR A 213 10.39 -24.87 -0.65
N ASN A 214 9.70 -24.01 0.09
CA ASN A 214 10.16 -22.66 0.45
C ASN A 214 9.75 -22.30 1.90
N ASP A 215 10.26 -23.05 2.86
CA ASP A 215 9.90 -22.94 4.27
C ASP A 215 10.42 -21.68 4.97
N VAL A 216 11.37 -20.96 4.36
CA VAL A 216 11.93 -19.70 4.90
C VAL A 216 11.16 -18.46 4.45
N ASN A 217 10.14 -18.60 3.59
CA ASN A 217 9.34 -17.47 3.11
C ASN A 217 8.31 -17.02 4.16
N SER A 218 8.62 -15.91 4.84
CA SER A 218 7.76 -15.34 5.89
C SER A 218 6.39 -14.90 5.36
N SER A 219 6.35 -14.31 4.16
CA SER A 219 5.11 -13.87 3.52
C SER A 219 4.17 -15.04 3.18
N LEU A 220 4.73 -16.15 2.71
CA LEU A 220 3.96 -17.36 2.42
C LEU A 220 3.40 -18.00 3.71
N TRP A 221 4.20 -18.03 4.78
CA TRP A 221 3.74 -18.47 6.11
C TRP A 221 2.61 -17.59 6.64
N ARG A 222 2.72 -16.26 6.48
CA ARG A 222 1.66 -15.32 6.85
C ARG A 222 0.37 -15.61 6.09
N SER A 223 0.45 -15.73 4.77
CA SER A 223 -0.71 -16.02 3.91
C SER A 223 -1.38 -17.34 4.30
N LEU A 224 -0.58 -18.39 4.58
CA LEU A 224 -1.11 -19.67 5.05
C LEU A 224 -1.80 -19.52 6.41
N GLY A 225 -1.26 -18.71 7.32
CA GLY A 225 -1.88 -18.40 8.61
C GLY A 225 -3.23 -17.70 8.44
N GLN A 226 -3.33 -16.71 7.56
CA GLN A 226 -4.58 -16.02 7.23
C GLN A 226 -5.61 -16.99 6.64
N ILE A 227 -5.21 -17.84 5.70
CA ILE A 227 -6.08 -18.87 5.13
C ILE A 227 -6.63 -19.81 6.21
N TYR A 228 -5.77 -20.31 7.11
CA TYR A 228 -6.24 -21.15 8.22
C TYR A 228 -7.21 -20.42 9.14
N MET A 229 -6.94 -19.16 9.45
CA MET A 229 -7.78 -18.37 10.36
C MET A 229 -9.11 -17.98 9.72
N ASP A 230 -9.08 -17.36 8.55
CA ASP A 230 -10.24 -16.68 7.97
C ASP A 230 -11.14 -17.63 7.17
N VAL A 231 -10.57 -18.66 6.55
CA VAL A 231 -11.34 -19.60 5.71
C VAL A 231 -11.74 -20.87 6.46
N PHE A 232 -10.81 -21.39 7.28
CA PHE A 232 -11.01 -22.66 7.96
C PHE A 232 -11.31 -22.54 9.46
N ALA A 233 -11.23 -21.33 10.03
CA ALA A 233 -11.34 -21.07 11.47
C ALA A 233 -10.42 -22.00 12.30
N ASN A 234 -9.28 -22.40 11.72
CA ASN A 234 -8.30 -23.27 12.35
C ASN A 234 -7.20 -22.44 13.01
N TYR A 235 -7.51 -21.91 14.18
CA TYR A 235 -6.65 -21.00 14.92
C TYR A 235 -5.35 -21.65 15.42
N GLU A 236 -5.32 -22.98 15.64
CA GLU A 236 -4.11 -23.71 16.01
C GLU A 236 -3.07 -23.71 14.89
N GLU A 237 -3.49 -24.03 13.66
CA GLU A 237 -2.57 -24.01 12.51
C GLU A 237 -2.25 -22.57 12.10
N ALA A 238 -3.17 -21.63 12.25
CA ALA A 238 -2.91 -20.21 12.04
C ALA A 238 -1.81 -19.67 12.98
N GLU A 239 -1.90 -19.95 14.28
CA GLU A 239 -0.89 -19.55 15.28
C GLU A 239 0.49 -20.09 14.91
N LYS A 240 0.58 -21.37 14.53
CA LYS A 240 1.86 -21.99 14.11
C LYS A 240 2.42 -21.32 12.86
N ALA A 241 1.57 -21.01 11.90
CA ALA A 241 1.99 -20.38 10.66
C ALA A 241 2.51 -18.94 10.90
N PHE A 242 1.79 -18.12 11.66
CA PHE A 242 2.25 -16.78 12.03
C PHE A 242 3.53 -16.78 12.87
N LYS A 243 3.68 -17.75 13.76
CA LYS A 243 4.92 -17.95 14.51
C LYS A 243 6.10 -18.27 13.60
N ASN A 244 5.90 -19.07 12.54
CA ASN A 244 6.92 -19.33 11.54
C ASN A 244 7.20 -18.08 10.69
N ALA A 245 6.17 -17.29 10.31
CA ALA A 245 6.36 -16.03 9.62
C ALA A 245 7.29 -15.10 10.40
N PHE A 246 7.04 -14.89 11.68
CA PHE A 246 7.88 -14.07 12.55
C PHE A 246 9.29 -14.62 12.74
N LYS A 247 9.47 -15.94 12.78
CA LYS A 247 10.78 -16.56 12.86
C LYS A 247 11.71 -16.18 11.70
N TYR A 248 11.16 -16.01 10.50
CA TYR A 248 11.94 -15.72 9.29
C TYR A 248 12.00 -14.23 8.95
N SER A 249 11.13 -13.41 9.55
CA SER A 249 11.16 -11.96 9.43
C SER A 249 10.59 -11.33 10.70
N LEU A 250 11.39 -10.53 11.38
CA LEU A 250 11.04 -9.91 12.67
C LEU A 250 10.10 -8.69 12.45
N ASN A 251 8.98 -8.91 11.78
CA ASN A 251 7.97 -7.89 11.49
C ASN A 251 6.84 -7.95 12.53
N GLY A 252 6.52 -6.81 13.16
CA GLY A 252 5.49 -6.68 14.18
C GLY A 252 4.11 -7.17 13.72
N GLN A 253 3.77 -6.94 12.45
CA GLN A 253 2.52 -7.41 11.87
C GLN A 253 2.29 -8.93 12.00
N TYR A 254 3.35 -9.75 11.96
CA TYR A 254 3.21 -11.19 12.13
C TYR A 254 2.89 -11.59 13.58
N LEU A 255 3.36 -10.81 14.55
CA LEU A 255 2.96 -10.96 15.94
C LEU A 255 1.53 -10.52 16.17
N TYR A 256 1.12 -9.40 15.58
CA TYR A 256 -0.27 -8.95 15.60
C TYR A 256 -1.22 -10.04 15.03
N ASP A 257 -0.93 -10.57 13.84
CA ASP A 257 -1.73 -11.65 13.23
C ASP A 257 -1.75 -12.91 14.13
N ARG A 258 -0.60 -13.25 14.75
CA ARG A 258 -0.50 -14.36 15.71
C ARG A 258 -1.37 -14.16 16.95
N SER A 259 -1.42 -12.93 17.46
CA SER A 259 -2.24 -12.60 18.64
C SER A 259 -3.72 -12.83 18.36
N ARG A 260 -4.22 -12.48 17.17
CA ARG A 260 -5.59 -12.73 16.75
C ARG A 260 -5.91 -14.22 16.71
N ALA A 261 -4.99 -15.05 16.23
CA ALA A 261 -5.14 -16.50 16.28
C ALA A 261 -5.21 -17.02 17.74
N LEU A 262 -4.35 -16.51 18.64
CA LEU A 262 -4.38 -16.85 20.07
C LEU A 262 -5.68 -16.40 20.75
N MET A 263 -6.23 -15.25 20.37
CA MET A 263 -7.55 -14.79 20.86
C MET A 263 -8.67 -15.70 20.38
N GLY A 264 -8.64 -16.16 19.14
CA GLY A 264 -9.55 -17.19 18.63
C GLY A 264 -9.49 -18.49 19.44
N LEU A 265 -8.31 -18.86 19.95
CA LEU A 265 -8.09 -19.98 20.88
C LEU A 265 -8.47 -19.64 22.33
N LYS A 266 -8.91 -18.43 22.63
CA LYS A 266 -9.17 -17.90 23.98
C LYS A 266 -7.94 -17.92 24.92
N LYS A 267 -6.74 -17.91 24.34
CA LYS A 267 -5.46 -17.84 25.03
C LYS A 267 -5.05 -16.39 25.28
N TYR A 268 -5.93 -15.63 25.95
CA TYR A 268 -5.77 -14.18 26.08
C TYR A 268 -4.48 -13.72 26.76
N LYS A 269 -3.93 -14.51 27.71
CA LYS A 269 -2.65 -14.18 28.38
C LYS A 269 -1.48 -14.26 27.39
N GLU A 270 -1.44 -15.35 26.58
CA GLU A 270 -0.42 -15.50 25.55
C GLU A 270 -0.56 -14.43 24.45
N ALA A 271 -1.81 -14.08 24.09
CA ALA A 271 -2.09 -13.01 23.14
C ALA A 271 -1.55 -11.65 23.63
N ILE A 272 -1.74 -11.32 24.92
CA ILE A 272 -1.20 -10.10 25.53
C ILE A 272 0.32 -10.03 25.42
N GLU A 273 1.02 -11.13 25.74
CA GLU A 273 2.49 -11.18 25.65
C GLU A 273 2.97 -10.87 24.22
N VAL A 274 2.32 -11.48 23.23
CA VAL A 274 2.64 -11.31 21.81
C VAL A 274 2.29 -9.90 21.32
N LEU A 275 1.14 -9.34 21.74
CA LEU A 275 0.74 -7.97 21.39
C LEU A 275 1.68 -6.92 21.96
N LEU A 276 2.16 -7.10 23.19
CA LEU A 276 3.13 -6.20 23.80
C LEU A 276 4.49 -6.23 23.08
N GLU A 277 4.88 -7.39 22.54
CA GLU A 277 6.07 -7.50 21.69
C GLU A 277 5.85 -6.81 20.34
N SER A 278 4.68 -7.03 19.68
CA SER A 278 4.29 -6.33 18.44
C SER A 278 4.34 -4.82 18.64
N ARG A 279 3.62 -4.31 19.63
CA ARG A 279 3.55 -2.90 19.97
C ARG A 279 4.92 -2.26 20.17
N LYS A 280 5.82 -2.97 20.84
CA LYS A 280 7.20 -2.49 21.03
C LYS A 280 7.97 -2.37 19.70
N ILE A 281 7.74 -3.26 18.75
CA ILE A 281 8.34 -3.18 17.41
C ILE A 281 7.77 -1.97 16.69
N SER A 282 6.43 -1.80 16.65
CA SER A 282 5.77 -0.66 16.03
C SER A 282 6.27 0.67 16.61
N GLU A 283 6.43 0.78 17.94
CA GLU A 283 7.02 1.96 18.59
C GLU A 283 8.48 2.23 18.17
N GLN A 284 9.27 1.21 17.91
CA GLN A 284 10.66 1.35 17.45
C GLN A 284 10.75 1.77 15.97
N GLU A 285 9.76 1.41 15.20
CA GLU A 285 9.63 1.75 13.78
C GLU A 285 8.85 3.05 13.55
N GLU A 286 8.47 3.74 14.63
CA GLU A 286 7.67 4.98 14.62
C GLU A 286 6.29 4.79 13.94
N GLU A 287 5.75 3.57 13.99
CA GLU A 287 4.43 3.23 13.51
C GLU A 287 3.35 3.44 14.58
N LEU A 288 2.09 3.58 14.14
CA LEU A 288 0.94 3.67 15.05
C LEU A 288 0.71 2.33 15.76
N THR A 289 0.32 2.39 17.04
CA THR A 289 0.06 1.20 17.88
C THR A 289 -1.41 0.96 18.18
N ASP A 290 -2.30 1.68 17.50
CA ASP A 290 -3.74 1.65 17.78
C ASP A 290 -4.36 0.26 17.63
N ALA A 291 -3.92 -0.49 16.63
CA ALA A 291 -4.42 -1.85 16.40
C ALA A 291 -4.08 -2.78 17.56
N GLU A 292 -2.83 -2.73 18.04
CA GLU A 292 -2.38 -3.50 19.21
C GLU A 292 -3.10 -3.06 20.49
N ASP A 293 -3.30 -1.76 20.69
CA ASP A 293 -3.96 -1.21 21.88
C ASP A 293 -5.44 -1.61 21.93
N ILE A 294 -6.14 -1.65 20.80
CA ILE A 294 -7.51 -2.17 20.68
C ILE A 294 -7.57 -3.64 21.08
N GLU A 295 -6.69 -4.49 20.53
CA GLU A 295 -6.69 -5.92 20.82
C GLU A 295 -6.23 -6.22 22.26
N LEU A 296 -5.33 -5.41 22.82
CA LEU A 296 -4.96 -5.50 24.25
C LEU A 296 -6.17 -5.17 25.14
N ALA A 297 -6.93 -4.12 24.82
CA ALA A 297 -8.17 -3.82 25.56
C ALA A 297 -9.16 -5.00 25.50
N HIS A 298 -9.39 -5.60 24.34
CA HIS A 298 -10.23 -6.78 24.19
C HIS A 298 -9.74 -7.99 25.02
N CYS A 299 -8.42 -8.25 25.03
CA CYS A 299 -7.84 -9.33 25.84
C CYS A 299 -8.08 -9.11 27.33
N TYR A 300 -7.86 -7.88 27.85
CA TYR A 300 -8.08 -7.56 29.26
C TYR A 300 -9.56 -7.57 29.64
N ILE A 301 -10.47 -7.15 28.74
CA ILE A 301 -11.92 -7.32 28.92
C ILE A 301 -12.27 -8.79 29.06
N ALA A 302 -11.76 -9.66 28.19
CA ALA A 302 -12.00 -11.11 28.25
C ALA A 302 -11.49 -11.76 29.56
N LEU A 303 -10.38 -11.23 30.10
CA LEU A 303 -9.83 -11.65 31.38
C LEU A 303 -10.51 -10.99 32.60
N LYS A 304 -11.46 -10.08 32.39
CA LYS A 304 -12.13 -9.27 33.43
C LYS A 304 -11.16 -8.36 34.21
N ASP A 305 -10.07 -7.96 33.61
CA ASP A 305 -9.10 -7.02 34.17
C ASP A 305 -9.47 -5.59 33.75
N ARG A 306 -10.46 -5.03 34.46
CA ARG A 306 -10.99 -3.69 34.19
C ARG A 306 -9.89 -2.62 34.16
N LYS A 307 -8.95 -2.68 35.11
CA LYS A 307 -7.90 -1.66 35.23
C LYS A 307 -7.05 -1.58 33.97
N ASN A 308 -6.57 -2.71 33.47
CA ASN A 308 -5.75 -2.75 32.27
C ASN A 308 -6.60 -2.48 31.00
N ALA A 309 -7.86 -2.92 30.95
CA ALA A 309 -8.76 -2.58 29.86
C ALA A 309 -8.98 -1.07 29.73
N GLU A 310 -9.23 -0.36 30.85
CA GLU A 310 -9.34 1.10 30.87
C GLU A 310 -8.05 1.79 30.46
N LYS A 311 -6.88 1.27 30.87
CA LYS A 311 -5.57 1.81 30.45
C LYS A 311 -5.40 1.83 28.93
N TYR A 312 -5.69 0.68 28.26
CA TYR A 312 -5.54 0.60 26.81
C TYR A 312 -6.64 1.33 26.05
N LEU A 313 -7.85 1.43 26.61
CA LEU A 313 -8.88 2.33 26.09
C LEU A 313 -8.41 3.80 26.03
N GLU A 314 -7.68 4.28 27.04
CA GLU A 314 -7.15 5.65 27.00
C GLU A 314 -6.09 5.83 25.89
N PHE A 315 -5.21 4.84 25.64
CA PHE A 315 -4.28 4.92 24.51
C PHE A 315 -5.02 4.95 23.17
N VAL A 316 -6.07 4.13 23.00
CA VAL A 316 -6.92 4.18 21.79
C VAL A 316 -7.60 5.54 21.65
N LYS A 317 -8.02 6.21 22.73
CA LYS A 317 -8.57 7.57 22.65
C LYS A 317 -7.54 8.62 22.25
N GLU A 318 -6.32 8.51 22.77
CA GLU A 318 -5.21 9.41 22.42
C GLU A 318 -4.82 9.27 20.92
N GLY A 319 -4.98 8.09 20.34
CA GLY A 319 -4.68 7.82 18.93
C GLY A 319 -5.65 8.47 17.93
N ILE A 320 -6.84 8.91 18.36
CA ILE A 320 -7.90 9.39 17.44
C ILE A 320 -7.48 10.56 16.55
N ASP A 321 -6.59 11.43 17.05
CA ASP A 321 -6.12 12.59 16.31
C ASP A 321 -5.17 12.22 15.15
N ASN A 322 -4.67 10.98 15.13
CA ASN A 322 -3.78 10.47 14.10
C ASN A 322 -4.53 9.66 13.03
N ILE A 323 -5.85 9.43 13.21
CA ILE A 323 -6.67 8.63 12.30
C ILE A 323 -7.11 9.47 11.11
N HIS A 324 -6.89 8.93 9.90
CA HIS A 324 -7.33 9.58 8.67
C HIS A 324 -8.87 9.75 8.66
N GLU A 325 -9.34 10.86 8.11
CA GLU A 325 -10.77 11.26 8.12
C GLU A 325 -11.70 10.15 7.61
N GLU A 326 -11.27 9.39 6.61
CA GLU A 326 -12.00 8.26 6.00
C GLU A 326 -12.35 7.16 7.02
N TYR A 327 -11.50 6.91 8.03
CA TYR A 327 -11.66 5.83 9.02
C TYR A 327 -12.16 6.30 10.38
N ILE A 328 -12.36 7.59 10.57
CA ILE A 328 -12.64 8.19 11.89
C ILE A 328 -13.97 7.69 12.49
N ASP A 329 -14.98 7.44 11.66
CA ASP A 329 -16.29 6.97 12.13
C ASP A 329 -16.24 5.50 12.55
N GLU A 330 -15.50 4.65 11.85
CA GLU A 330 -15.25 3.25 12.22
C GLU A 330 -14.45 3.20 13.54
N TYR A 331 -13.43 4.04 13.67
CA TYR A 331 -12.62 4.14 14.87
C TYR A 331 -13.45 4.58 16.09
N LYS A 332 -14.31 5.59 15.94
CA LYS A 332 -15.27 6.02 16.99
C LYS A 332 -16.25 4.92 17.37
N SER A 333 -16.70 4.12 16.42
CA SER A 333 -17.55 2.97 16.68
C SER A 333 -16.85 1.93 17.54
N THR A 334 -15.59 1.62 17.23
CA THR A 334 -14.75 0.72 18.02
C THR A 334 -14.53 1.22 19.44
N LEU A 335 -14.25 2.53 19.60
CA LEU A 335 -14.14 3.16 20.92
C LEU A 335 -15.41 3.00 21.74
N ALA A 336 -16.57 3.29 21.16
CA ALA A 336 -17.86 3.17 21.85
C ALA A 336 -18.18 1.72 22.26
N GLU A 337 -17.77 0.73 21.43
CA GLU A 337 -17.89 -0.69 21.75
C GLU A 337 -17.01 -1.05 22.96
N LEU A 338 -15.73 -0.67 22.96
CA LEU A 338 -14.81 -0.92 24.05
C LEU A 338 -15.31 -0.31 25.37
N GLU A 339 -15.79 0.95 25.34
CA GLU A 339 -16.37 1.61 26.52
C GLU A 339 -17.58 0.84 27.08
N ASN A 340 -18.47 0.40 26.19
CA ASN A 340 -19.65 -0.38 26.60
C ASN A 340 -19.28 -1.74 27.21
N LEU A 341 -18.27 -2.42 26.65
CA LEU A 341 -17.77 -3.70 27.16
C LEU A 341 -17.11 -3.52 28.53
N ILE A 342 -16.29 -2.48 28.73
CA ILE A 342 -15.64 -2.19 30.01
C ILE A 342 -16.66 -1.80 31.08
N ASN A 343 -17.70 -1.05 30.72
CA ASN A 343 -18.77 -0.67 31.66
C ASN A 343 -19.60 -1.86 32.17
N LYS A 344 -19.57 -3.00 31.44
CA LYS A 344 -20.26 -4.24 31.85
C LYS A 344 -19.40 -5.15 32.73
N LEU A 345 -18.11 -4.86 32.89
CA LEU A 345 -17.20 -5.57 33.81
C LEU A 345 -17.45 -5.15 35.28
#